data_4a23bbc42862cda6bad498b3c8844c9a
#
_entry.id   4a23bbc42862cda6bad498b3c8844c9a
#
_cell.length_a   1.000
_cell.length_b   1.000
_cell.length_c   1.000
_cell.angle_alpha   90.00
_cell.angle_beta   90.00
_cell.angle_gamma   90.00
#
_symmetry.space_group_name_H-M   'P 1'
#
loop_
_entity.id
_entity.type
_entity.pdbx_description
1 polymer ?
#
loop_
_entity_poly.entity_id
_entity_poly.type
_entity_poly.pdbx_seq_one_letter_code
_entity_poly.pdbx_strand_id
1 'polypeptide(L)'
;MTLKTNFKNFLVVILAGIALTACATQGKKGSQLAGDVYTGTETVEYLATGVKDRVFFATNKSTLTTASRDTLRKQAAWMRKKSKLKFSIEGHADERGTREYNLALGERRANAAKDYLMTYGISGSRLSVISYGKERPVNSGSNPLAWSQNRRSVTVKVD
;
A
#
# COMPACT_ATOMS: atom_id res chain seq x y z
N MET A 1 -55.06 -45.73 -45.54
CA MET A 1 -53.67 -46.12 -45.95
C MET A 1 -52.75 -45.84 -44.79
N THR A 2 -52.34 -46.89 -44.15
CA THR A 2 -51.73 -46.96 -42.84
C THR A 2 -50.21 -46.80 -42.95
N LEU A 3 -49.62 -45.94 -42.19
CA LEU A 3 -48.18 -45.98 -41.95
C LEU A 3 -47.90 -46.11 -40.46
N LYS A 4 -47.33 -47.25 -40.13
CA LYS A 4 -46.95 -47.64 -38.77
C LYS A 4 -45.70 -46.93 -38.35
N THR A 5 -45.75 -46.25 -37.25
CA THR A 5 -44.63 -45.69 -36.51
C THR A 5 -43.98 -46.77 -35.66
N ASN A 6 -42.75 -47.05 -35.88
CA ASN A 6 -41.94 -47.88 -34.98
C ASN A 6 -41.22 -46.96 -33.99
N PHE A 7 -41.71 -47.01 -32.78
CA PHE A 7 -41.10 -46.40 -31.61
C PHE A 7 -40.30 -47.45 -30.89
N LYS A 8 -38.99 -47.46 -31.04
CA LYS A 8 -38.08 -48.17 -30.16
C LYS A 8 -36.71 -47.52 -30.24
N ASN A 9 -36.36 -46.79 -29.28
CA ASN A 9 -35.17 -46.89 -28.45
C ASN A 9 -35.03 -45.61 -27.66
N PHE A 10 -35.67 -45.63 -26.51
CA PHE A 10 -35.46 -44.61 -25.48
C PHE A 10 -34.12 -44.96 -24.81
N LEU A 11 -33.03 -44.36 -25.28
CA LEU A 11 -31.74 -44.44 -24.66
C LEU A 11 -31.73 -43.48 -23.46
N VAL A 12 -31.91 -44.03 -22.28
CA VAL A 12 -31.73 -43.33 -21.03
C VAL A 12 -30.26 -43.01 -20.87
N VAL A 13 -29.86 -41.83 -21.24
CA VAL A 13 -28.55 -41.29 -20.90
C VAL A 13 -28.64 -40.78 -19.48
N ILE A 14 -28.14 -41.58 -18.55
CA ILE A 14 -27.86 -41.11 -17.17
C ILE A 14 -26.72 -40.13 -17.27
N LEU A 15 -27.01 -38.87 -17.29
CA LEU A 15 -26.05 -37.79 -17.06
C LEU A 15 -25.63 -37.86 -15.60
N ALA A 16 -24.54 -38.56 -15.34
CA ALA A 16 -23.80 -38.45 -14.09
C ALA A 16 -23.37 -36.98 -13.96
N GLY A 17 -24.05 -36.25 -13.09
CA GLY A 17 -23.68 -34.90 -12.73
C GLY A 17 -22.29 -34.89 -12.09
N ILE A 18 -21.27 -34.53 -12.89
CA ILE A 18 -19.98 -34.16 -12.35
C ILE A 18 -20.20 -32.83 -11.67
N ALA A 19 -20.37 -32.89 -10.35
CA ALA A 19 -20.23 -31.68 -9.52
C ALA A 19 -18.81 -31.19 -9.67
N LEU A 20 -18.61 -30.24 -10.57
CA LEU A 20 -17.44 -29.40 -10.57
C LEU A 20 -17.49 -28.58 -9.28
N THR A 21 -16.89 -29.12 -8.22
CA THR A 21 -16.46 -28.33 -7.11
C THR A 21 -15.49 -27.29 -7.69
N ALA A 22 -16.02 -26.12 -8.00
CA ALA A 22 -15.19 -24.94 -8.21
C ALA A 22 -14.40 -24.75 -6.92
N CYS A 23 -13.20 -25.31 -6.85
CA CYS A 23 -12.17 -24.78 -5.98
C CYS A 23 -12.01 -23.33 -6.40
N ALA A 24 -12.66 -22.43 -5.66
CA ALA A 24 -12.27 -21.04 -5.65
C ALA A 24 -10.79 -21.03 -5.28
N THR A 25 -9.95 -20.98 -6.28
CA THR A 25 -8.56 -20.59 -6.11
C THR A 25 -8.64 -19.21 -5.48
N GLN A 26 -8.48 -19.19 -4.14
CA GLN A 26 -8.09 -17.95 -3.46
C GLN A 26 -6.87 -17.47 -4.24
N GLY A 27 -7.07 -16.42 -5.02
CA GLY A 27 -6.00 -15.80 -5.78
C GLY A 27 -4.85 -15.60 -4.79
N LYS A 28 -3.69 -16.22 -5.08
CA LYS A 28 -2.46 -15.93 -4.37
C LYS A 28 -2.39 -14.42 -4.26
N LYS A 29 -2.65 -13.86 -3.06
CA LYS A 29 -2.30 -12.47 -2.77
C LYS A 29 -0.84 -12.39 -3.11
N GLY A 30 -0.49 -11.77 -4.24
CA GLY A 30 0.88 -11.60 -4.69
C GLY A 30 1.68 -11.06 -3.52
N SER A 31 2.91 -11.51 -3.37
CA SER A 31 3.77 -11.08 -2.27
C SER A 31 3.67 -9.57 -2.10
N GLN A 32 3.12 -9.11 -0.97
CA GLN A 32 2.97 -7.68 -0.67
C GLN A 32 4.30 -7.02 -0.28
N LEU A 33 5.41 -7.70 -0.55
CA LEU A 33 6.76 -7.25 -0.25
C LEU A 33 7.63 -7.33 -1.50
N ALA A 34 8.37 -6.27 -1.79
CA ALA A 34 9.50 -6.26 -2.70
C ALA A 34 10.78 -6.22 -1.84
N GLY A 35 11.40 -7.38 -1.66
CA GLY A 35 12.37 -7.55 -0.59
C GLY A 35 11.67 -7.46 0.77
N ASP A 36 12.04 -6.48 1.59
CA ASP A 36 11.38 -6.18 2.88
C ASP A 36 10.52 -4.90 2.84
N VAL A 37 10.28 -4.34 1.66
CA VAL A 37 9.45 -3.12 1.48
C VAL A 37 8.01 -3.50 1.15
N TYR A 38 7.06 -2.88 1.83
CA TYR A 38 5.65 -3.09 1.57
C TYR A 38 5.23 -2.53 0.22
N THR A 39 4.52 -3.32 -0.57
CA THR A 39 4.01 -2.97 -1.90
C THR A 39 2.49 -3.05 -2.04
N GLY A 40 1.80 -3.47 -0.96
CA GLY A 40 0.34 -3.56 -0.94
C GLY A 40 -0.35 -2.21 -0.82
N THR A 41 -1.67 -2.23 -0.70
CA THR A 41 -2.51 -1.04 -0.59
C THR A 41 -3.42 -1.05 0.64
N GLU A 42 -3.42 -2.10 1.45
CA GLU A 42 -4.36 -2.29 2.56
C GLU A 42 -4.29 -1.18 3.63
N THR A 43 -3.11 -0.59 3.84
CA THR A 43 -2.91 0.49 4.80
C THR A 43 -2.71 1.84 4.15
N VAL A 44 -2.96 1.95 2.84
CA VAL A 44 -2.74 3.19 2.07
C VAL A 44 -4.03 3.99 2.05
N GLU A 45 -3.91 5.26 2.40
CA GLU A 45 -4.93 6.28 2.20
C GLU A 45 -4.54 7.21 1.04
N TYR A 46 -5.40 8.15 0.72
CA TYR A 46 -5.22 9.00 -0.44
C TYR A 46 -5.40 10.47 -0.09
N LEU A 47 -4.46 11.32 -0.51
CA LEU A 47 -4.57 12.78 -0.45
C LEU A 47 -5.62 13.29 -1.45
N ALA A 48 -5.74 12.60 -2.58
CA ALA A 48 -6.73 12.84 -3.62
C ALA A 48 -6.84 11.58 -4.49
N THR A 49 -7.82 11.52 -5.39
CA THR A 49 -7.99 10.39 -6.32
C THR A 49 -6.68 10.04 -7.03
N GLY A 50 -6.20 8.83 -6.82
CA GLY A 50 -4.96 8.31 -7.41
C GLY A 50 -3.65 8.84 -6.80
N VAL A 51 -3.72 9.67 -5.75
CA VAL A 51 -2.55 10.22 -5.05
C VAL A 51 -2.44 9.61 -3.67
N LYS A 52 -1.64 8.54 -3.54
CA LYS A 52 -1.38 7.87 -2.27
C LYS A 52 -0.73 8.83 -1.28
N ASP A 53 -1.11 8.73 0.00
CA ASP A 53 -0.62 9.60 1.07
C ASP A 53 0.75 9.19 1.63
N ARG A 54 1.16 7.93 1.42
CA ARG A 54 2.34 7.36 2.11
C ARG A 54 3.30 6.62 1.19
N VAL A 55 4.52 6.50 1.68
CA VAL A 55 5.61 5.73 1.09
C VAL A 55 6.24 4.81 2.13
N PHE A 56 6.83 3.70 1.67
CA PHE A 56 7.37 2.65 2.54
C PHE A 56 8.88 2.50 2.40
N PHE A 57 9.51 1.97 3.46
CA PHE A 57 10.95 1.84 3.57
C PHE A 57 11.38 0.41 3.96
N ALA A 58 12.59 0.05 3.56
CA ALA A 58 13.27 -1.16 4.02
C ALA A 58 13.65 -1.07 5.51
N THR A 59 13.93 -2.22 6.10
CA THR A 59 14.41 -2.33 7.49
C THR A 59 15.63 -1.44 7.71
N ASN A 60 15.60 -0.62 8.76
CA ASN A 60 16.68 0.31 9.16
C ASN A 60 17.11 1.31 8.05
N LYS A 61 16.30 1.50 7.00
CA LYS A 61 16.60 2.44 5.92
C LYS A 61 15.64 3.62 5.93
N SER A 62 16.15 4.76 5.45
CA SER A 62 15.41 5.96 5.08
C SER A 62 15.54 6.29 3.59
N THR A 63 16.21 5.43 2.81
CA THR A 63 16.39 5.58 1.38
C THR A 63 15.07 5.32 0.66
N LEU A 64 14.68 6.23 -0.23
CA LEU A 64 13.48 6.12 -1.06
C LEU A 64 13.69 5.10 -2.18
N THR A 65 12.76 4.15 -2.32
CA THR A 65 12.70 3.23 -3.46
C THR A 65 12.16 3.94 -4.70
N THR A 66 12.27 3.31 -5.86
CA THR A 66 11.66 3.82 -7.12
C THR A 66 10.15 4.02 -6.96
N ALA A 67 9.45 3.04 -6.38
CA ALA A 67 8.01 3.14 -6.13
C ALA A 67 7.65 4.28 -5.16
N SER A 68 8.48 4.52 -4.12
CA SER A 68 8.32 5.65 -3.20
C SER A 68 8.49 6.98 -3.93
N ARG A 69 9.51 7.10 -4.79
CA ARG A 69 9.74 8.31 -5.60
C ARG A 69 8.60 8.57 -6.57
N ASP A 70 8.04 7.53 -7.20
CA ASP A 70 6.87 7.67 -8.09
C ASP A 70 5.64 8.21 -7.34
N THR A 71 5.41 7.71 -6.14
CA THR A 71 4.34 8.20 -5.26
C THR A 71 4.56 9.66 -4.90
N LEU A 72 5.76 10.04 -4.45
CA LEU A 72 6.08 11.42 -4.08
C LEU A 72 6.01 12.37 -5.29
N ARG A 73 6.37 11.93 -6.50
CA ARG A 73 6.17 12.74 -7.74
C ARG A 73 4.69 13.06 -7.98
N LYS A 74 3.80 12.08 -7.78
CA LYS A 74 2.35 12.30 -7.87
C LYS A 74 1.85 13.25 -6.80
N GLN A 75 2.34 13.11 -5.56
CA GLN A 75 2.04 14.04 -4.47
C GLN A 75 2.50 15.46 -4.83
N ALA A 76 3.74 15.63 -5.28
CA ALA A 76 4.28 16.94 -5.66
C ALA A 76 3.47 17.59 -6.80
N ALA A 77 3.08 16.81 -7.82
CA ALA A 77 2.25 17.30 -8.92
C ALA A 77 0.89 17.81 -8.42
N TRP A 78 0.27 17.08 -7.49
CA TRP A 78 -1.00 17.50 -6.87
C TRP A 78 -0.81 18.71 -5.93
N MET A 79 0.24 18.73 -5.11
CA MET A 79 0.54 19.84 -4.19
C MET A 79 0.80 21.16 -4.92
N ARG A 80 1.41 21.13 -6.12
CA ARG A 80 1.58 22.34 -6.95
C ARG A 80 0.26 22.94 -7.38
N LYS A 81 -0.74 22.09 -7.70
CA LYS A 81 -2.11 22.55 -8.03
C LYS A 81 -2.86 23.10 -6.80
N LYS A 82 -2.42 22.74 -5.61
CA LYS A 82 -3.04 23.13 -4.31
C LYS A 82 -2.08 24.01 -3.51
N SER A 83 -1.64 25.14 -4.12
CA SER A 83 -0.56 25.99 -3.62
C SER A 83 -0.78 26.54 -2.20
N LYS A 84 -2.02 26.71 -1.76
CA LYS A 84 -2.37 27.24 -0.45
C LYS A 84 -2.28 26.21 0.68
N LEU A 85 -2.32 24.91 0.37
CA LEU A 85 -2.31 23.87 1.40
C LEU A 85 -0.90 23.69 1.99
N LYS A 86 -0.87 23.43 3.29
CA LYS A 86 0.31 23.00 4.05
C LYS A 86 0.20 21.51 4.39
N PHE A 87 1.34 20.89 4.64
CA PHE A 87 1.41 19.45 4.90
C PHE A 87 2.35 19.17 6.06
N SER A 88 2.01 18.16 6.84
CA SER A 88 2.92 17.49 7.79
C SER A 88 3.39 16.19 7.16
N ILE A 89 4.68 15.94 7.23
CA ILE A 89 5.29 14.68 6.81
C ILE A 89 5.61 13.89 8.08
N GLU A 90 4.84 12.83 8.30
CA GLU A 90 4.96 12.00 9.49
C GLU A 90 5.88 10.81 9.22
N GLY A 91 6.86 10.58 10.11
CA GLY A 91 7.78 9.46 10.02
C GLY A 91 7.51 8.38 11.05
N HIS A 92 7.54 7.12 10.59
CA HIS A 92 7.22 5.96 11.43
C HIS A 92 8.25 4.84 11.25
N ALA A 93 8.36 4.02 12.27
CA ALA A 93 9.19 2.84 12.31
C ALA A 93 8.39 1.60 12.73
N ASP A 94 8.95 0.42 12.55
CA ASP A 94 8.42 -0.81 13.14
C ASP A 94 8.78 -0.90 14.63
N GLU A 95 8.22 -1.87 15.34
CA GLU A 95 8.34 -2.00 16.80
C GLU A 95 9.75 -2.34 17.30
N ARG A 96 10.63 -2.85 16.42
CA ARG A 96 11.97 -3.37 16.80
C ARG A 96 12.94 -2.24 17.09
N GLY A 97 13.75 -2.43 18.15
CA GLY A 97 14.73 -1.44 18.60
C GLY A 97 14.21 -0.48 19.66
N THR A 98 15.09 0.41 20.13
CA THR A 98 14.77 1.38 21.17
C THR A 98 13.83 2.46 20.68
N ARG A 99 13.18 3.15 21.61
CA ARG A 99 12.29 4.27 21.31
C ARG A 99 13.04 5.42 20.65
N GLU A 100 14.18 5.77 21.20
CA GLU A 100 15.02 6.88 20.74
C GLU A 100 15.55 6.62 19.32
N TYR A 101 16.03 5.40 19.07
CA TYR A 101 16.49 5.01 17.73
C TYR A 101 15.36 5.13 16.69
N ASN A 102 14.17 4.62 17.00
CA ASN A 102 13.04 4.63 16.10
C ASN A 102 12.49 6.05 15.88
N LEU A 103 12.53 6.91 16.89
CA LEU A 103 12.18 8.31 16.75
C LEU A 103 13.12 9.00 15.74
N ALA A 104 14.43 8.83 15.89
CA ALA A 104 15.41 9.36 14.95
C ALA A 104 15.27 8.74 13.54
N LEU A 105 14.96 7.43 13.42
CA LEU A 105 14.75 6.78 12.14
C LEU A 105 13.49 7.30 11.44
N GLY A 106 12.41 7.49 12.17
CA GLY A 106 11.17 8.09 11.66
C GLY A 106 11.43 9.50 11.14
N GLU A 107 12.18 10.32 11.88
CA GLU A 107 12.56 11.67 11.43
C GLU A 107 13.36 11.64 10.12
N ARG A 108 14.37 10.77 10.02
CA ARG A 108 15.14 10.61 8.76
C ARG A 108 14.26 10.21 7.58
N ARG A 109 13.26 9.35 7.78
CA ARG A 109 12.30 8.94 6.76
C ARG A 109 11.41 10.09 6.31
N ALA A 110 10.90 10.87 7.26
CA ALA A 110 10.08 12.03 6.96
C ALA A 110 10.89 13.11 6.23
N ASN A 111 12.13 13.37 6.66
CA ASN A 111 13.02 14.30 5.96
C ASN A 111 13.35 13.83 4.54
N ALA A 112 13.61 12.54 4.32
CA ALA A 112 13.85 12.01 2.97
C ALA A 112 12.65 12.25 2.02
N ALA A 113 11.42 12.09 2.51
CA ALA A 113 10.23 12.40 1.74
C ALA A 113 10.06 13.91 1.50
N LYS A 114 10.27 14.75 2.52
CA LYS A 114 10.24 16.21 2.42
C LYS A 114 11.26 16.72 1.40
N ASP A 115 12.51 16.31 1.52
CA ASP A 115 13.59 16.75 0.63
C ASP A 115 13.27 16.38 -0.82
N TYR A 116 12.75 15.19 -1.05
CA TYR A 116 12.34 14.77 -2.39
C TYR A 116 11.19 15.62 -2.93
N LEU A 117 10.18 15.96 -2.13
CA LEU A 117 9.10 16.87 -2.54
C LEU A 117 9.63 18.26 -2.88
N MET A 118 10.62 18.75 -2.14
CA MET A 118 11.26 20.04 -2.40
C MET A 118 12.03 20.05 -3.73
N THR A 119 12.66 18.95 -4.14
CA THR A 119 13.30 18.86 -5.47
C THR A 119 12.29 18.97 -6.62
N TYR A 120 11.00 18.72 -6.35
CA TYR A 120 9.89 18.91 -7.28
C TYR A 120 9.15 20.25 -7.11
N GLY A 121 9.80 21.24 -6.46
CA GLY A 121 9.33 22.62 -6.39
C GLY A 121 8.28 22.88 -5.29
N ILE A 122 8.15 21.98 -4.31
CA ILE A 122 7.30 22.27 -3.14
C ILE A 122 8.11 23.08 -2.14
N SER A 123 7.62 24.28 -1.77
CA SER A 123 8.29 25.13 -0.78
C SER A 123 8.41 24.42 0.58
N GLY A 124 9.61 24.48 1.17
CA GLY A 124 9.86 23.92 2.51
C GLY A 124 9.00 24.56 3.60
N SER A 125 8.55 25.81 3.41
CA SER A 125 7.64 26.51 4.34
C SER A 125 6.23 25.90 4.40
N ARG A 126 5.90 25.07 3.42
CA ARG A 126 4.64 24.32 3.36
C ARG A 126 4.73 22.91 3.96
N LEU A 127 5.93 22.46 4.33
CA LEU A 127 6.24 21.10 4.73
C LEU A 127 6.83 21.09 6.14
N SER A 128 6.09 20.67 7.14
CA SER A 128 6.60 20.35 8.47
C SER A 128 6.98 18.85 8.54
N VAL A 129 7.85 18.51 9.48
CA VAL A 129 8.26 17.13 9.75
C VAL A 129 7.94 16.79 11.19
N ILE A 130 7.39 15.61 11.43
CA ILE A 130 7.21 15.04 12.76
C ILE A 130 7.54 13.56 12.73
N SER A 131 8.21 13.06 13.76
CA SER A 131 8.43 11.62 13.94
C SER A 131 7.59 11.10 15.09
N TYR A 132 6.91 10.01 14.84
CA TYR A 132 6.25 9.20 15.87
C TYR A 132 7.05 7.93 16.21
N GLY A 133 8.19 7.71 15.52
CA GLY A 133 8.97 6.50 15.74
C GLY A 133 8.09 5.26 15.63
N LYS A 134 8.08 4.42 16.65
CA LYS A 134 7.26 3.20 16.73
C LYS A 134 5.93 3.37 17.48
N GLU A 135 5.62 4.57 17.96
CA GLU A 135 4.51 4.82 18.89
C GLU A 135 3.11 4.82 18.20
N ARG A 136 3.08 4.95 16.87
CA ARG A 136 1.83 4.95 16.09
C ARG A 136 1.85 3.90 14.98
N PRO A 137 1.79 2.61 15.32
CA PRO A 137 1.73 1.55 14.32
C PRO A 137 0.40 1.61 13.56
N VAL A 138 0.44 1.35 12.25
CA VAL A 138 -0.75 1.14 11.42
C VAL A 138 -1.21 -0.32 11.47
N ASN A 139 -0.29 -1.21 11.82
CA ASN A 139 -0.57 -2.63 12.07
C ASN A 139 0.16 -3.03 13.36
N SER A 140 -0.60 -3.48 14.37
CA SER A 140 -0.09 -3.88 15.68
C SER A 140 0.47 -5.31 15.74
N GLY A 141 0.48 -6.03 14.63
CA GLY A 141 1.02 -7.39 14.58
C GLY A 141 2.54 -7.42 14.67
N SER A 142 3.09 -8.44 15.30
CA SER A 142 4.52 -8.71 15.43
C SER A 142 4.98 -9.72 14.38
N ASN A 143 4.98 -9.32 13.11
CA ASN A 143 5.37 -10.16 11.99
C ASN A 143 5.93 -9.32 10.83
N PRO A 144 6.65 -9.94 9.86
CA PRO A 144 7.28 -9.20 8.75
C PRO A 144 6.34 -8.32 7.95
N LEU A 145 5.09 -8.73 7.74
CA LEU A 145 4.10 -7.93 7.02
C LEU A 145 3.73 -6.67 7.82
N ALA A 146 3.38 -6.81 9.11
CA ALA A 146 3.06 -5.69 9.97
C ALA A 146 4.24 -4.71 10.09
N TRP A 147 5.46 -5.22 10.27
CA TRP A 147 6.66 -4.38 10.33
C TRP A 147 6.87 -3.59 9.04
N SER A 148 6.65 -4.21 7.88
CA SER A 148 6.80 -3.53 6.59
C SER A 148 5.78 -2.42 6.38
N GLN A 149 4.55 -2.59 6.86
CA GLN A 149 3.49 -1.57 6.83
C GLN A 149 3.78 -0.41 7.78
N ASN A 150 4.45 -0.70 8.92
CA ASN A 150 4.80 0.33 9.90
C ASN A 150 6.00 1.18 9.46
N ARG A 151 6.93 0.65 8.67
CA ARG A 151 8.07 1.39 8.13
C ARG A 151 7.64 2.33 6.99
N ARG A 152 7.09 3.49 7.36
CA ARG A 152 6.48 4.40 6.39
C ARG A 152 6.75 5.88 6.71
N SER A 153 6.51 6.71 5.72
CA SER A 153 6.28 8.14 5.91
C SER A 153 4.93 8.51 5.31
N VAL A 154 4.16 9.31 6.03
CA VAL A 154 2.80 9.71 5.67
C VAL A 154 2.76 11.22 5.45
N THR A 155 2.17 11.64 4.36
CA THR A 155 1.87 13.04 4.07
C THR A 155 0.45 13.36 4.51
N VAL A 156 0.28 14.31 5.40
CA VAL A 156 -1.01 14.71 5.97
C VAL A 156 -1.26 16.18 5.64
N LYS A 157 -2.49 16.51 5.22
CA LYS A 157 -2.90 17.92 5.09
C LYS A 157 -2.99 18.55 6.48
N VAL A 158 -2.48 19.75 6.60
CA VAL A 158 -2.64 20.59 7.80
C VAL A 158 -3.62 21.69 7.43
N ASP A 159 -4.70 21.80 8.22
CA ASP A 159 -5.73 22.85 8.07
C ASP A 159 -5.21 24.19 8.57
#